data_fa221c6451fc9023d32cb7b5b49da9cc
#
_entry.id   fa221c6451fc9023d32cb7b5b49da9cc
#
_cell.length_a   1.000
_cell.length_b   1.000
_cell.length_c   1.000
_cell.angle_alpha   90.00
_cell.angle_beta   90.00
_cell.angle_gamma   90.00
#
_symmetry.space_group_name_H-M   'P 1'
#
loop_
_entity.id
_entity.type
_entity.pdbx_description
1 polymer ?
#
loop_
_entity_poly.entity_id
_entity_poly.type
_entity_poly.pdbx_seq_one_letter_code
_entity_poly.pdbx_strand_id
1 'polypeptide(L)'
;LSHGIFGTSIFSKMISRTALACDARMGGAMIPVMSNSGSGNQGICATNPVAVFADENENTEEELIRALTLSHLTAIYIKQSLGKLSALCGCVVASIGSSCAITYLMGGDYQRICHSVKNMIANLTGMICDGAKPSCSLKICSGVSTALLSALLSMEGKYVSEVEGIIDSDVDKCIHNLTSI
;
A
#
# COMPACT_ATOMS: atom_id res chain seq x y z
N LEU A 1 -5.35 -0.92 20.30
CA LEU A 1 -6.77 -1.10 19.93
C LEU A 1 -7.64 -1.55 21.10
N SER A 2 -7.06 -1.58 22.32
CA SER A 2 -7.70 -2.08 23.56
C SER A 2 -8.90 -1.26 24.04
N HIS A 3 -9.15 -0.09 23.47
CA HIS A 3 -10.23 0.82 23.93
C HIS A 3 -11.50 0.77 23.06
N GLY A 4 -11.62 -0.20 22.14
CA GLY A 4 -12.82 -0.39 21.31
C GLY A 4 -13.13 0.74 20.29
N ILE A 5 -12.30 1.77 20.21
CA ILE A 5 -12.54 2.93 19.33
C ILE A 5 -12.60 2.54 17.85
N PHE A 6 -11.73 1.62 17.42
CA PHE A 6 -11.69 1.18 16.02
C PHE A 6 -12.56 -0.06 15.74
N GLY A 7 -13.12 -0.68 16.76
CA GLY A 7 -13.91 -1.91 16.61
C GLY A 7 -13.13 -3.08 16.04
N THR A 8 -13.85 -4.03 15.42
CA THR A 8 -13.32 -5.26 14.80
C THR A 8 -13.47 -5.29 13.30
N SER A 9 -13.61 -4.13 12.64
CA SER A 9 -13.78 -4.04 11.20
C SER A 9 -12.54 -4.54 10.45
N ILE A 10 -12.73 -4.90 9.19
CA ILE A 10 -11.65 -5.26 8.26
C ILE A 10 -10.56 -4.17 8.23
N PHE A 11 -10.96 -2.90 8.23
CA PHE A 11 -10.06 -1.76 8.32
C PHE A 11 -9.15 -1.81 9.54
N SER A 12 -9.73 -2.04 10.72
CA SER A 12 -8.98 -2.14 11.98
C SER A 12 -8.02 -3.33 12.00
N LYS A 13 -8.47 -4.49 11.47
CA LYS A 13 -7.64 -5.69 11.37
C LYS A 13 -6.46 -5.50 10.44
N MET A 14 -6.68 -4.90 9.26
CA MET A 14 -5.61 -4.60 8.30
C MET A 14 -4.54 -3.70 8.91
N ILE A 15 -4.94 -2.58 9.51
CA ILE A 15 -4.01 -1.63 10.13
C ILE A 15 -3.25 -2.29 11.27
N SER A 16 -3.97 -2.91 12.22
CA SER A 16 -3.34 -3.45 13.43
C SER A 16 -2.37 -4.60 13.11
N ARG A 17 -2.77 -5.57 12.27
CA ARG A 17 -1.90 -6.71 11.92
C ARG A 17 -0.66 -6.25 11.18
N THR A 18 -0.80 -5.28 10.27
CA THR A 18 0.34 -4.76 9.50
C THR A 18 1.29 -3.92 10.35
N ALA A 19 0.76 -3.05 11.22
CA ALA A 19 1.56 -2.25 12.12
C ALA A 19 2.30 -3.12 13.16
N LEU A 20 1.63 -4.11 13.75
CA LEU A 20 2.24 -5.05 14.70
C LEU A 20 3.36 -5.88 14.07
N ALA A 21 3.21 -6.31 12.81
CA ALA A 21 4.27 -7.00 12.09
C ALA A 21 5.51 -6.11 11.90
N CYS A 22 5.30 -4.83 11.61
CA CYS A 22 6.39 -3.84 11.54
C CYS A 22 7.04 -3.62 12.92
N ASP A 23 6.24 -3.44 13.97
CA ASP A 23 6.76 -3.24 15.33
C ASP A 23 7.58 -4.45 15.78
N ALA A 24 7.10 -5.67 15.56
CA ALA A 24 7.83 -6.89 15.88
C ALA A 24 9.18 -6.93 15.13
N ARG A 25 9.18 -6.63 13.82
CA ARG A 25 10.41 -6.58 13.02
C ARG A 25 11.37 -5.52 13.53
N MET A 26 10.89 -4.31 13.76
CA MET A 26 11.73 -3.19 14.20
C MET A 26 12.20 -3.37 15.66
N GLY A 27 11.47 -4.14 16.45
CA GLY A 27 11.85 -4.58 17.81
C GLY A 27 12.85 -5.73 17.84
N GLY A 28 13.27 -6.26 16.67
CA GLY A 28 14.27 -7.32 16.57
C GLY A 28 13.73 -8.74 16.72
N ALA A 29 12.43 -8.96 16.49
CA ALA A 29 11.87 -10.30 16.50
C ALA A 29 12.55 -11.21 15.47
N MET A 30 12.99 -12.40 15.89
CA MET A 30 13.69 -13.39 15.05
C MET A 30 12.70 -14.20 14.21
N ILE A 31 11.96 -13.53 13.34
CA ILE A 31 10.93 -14.14 12.48
C ILE A 31 11.24 -13.82 11.01
N PRO A 32 11.08 -14.78 10.09
CA PRO A 32 11.19 -14.51 8.66
C PRO A 32 10.15 -13.46 8.21
N VAL A 33 10.56 -12.53 7.36
CA VAL A 33 9.71 -11.49 6.82
C VAL A 33 9.85 -11.44 5.30
N MET A 34 8.73 -11.38 4.59
CA MET A 34 8.74 -11.13 3.16
C MET A 34 9.44 -9.78 2.88
N SER A 35 10.38 -9.78 1.95
CA SER A 35 11.07 -8.57 1.52
C SER A 35 10.58 -8.14 0.14
N ASN A 36 10.45 -6.83 -0.06
CA ASN A 36 10.24 -6.22 -1.36
C ASN A 36 11.28 -5.11 -1.56
N SER A 37 11.94 -5.11 -2.72
CA SER A 37 12.96 -4.11 -3.07
C SER A 37 14.04 -3.90 -1.98
N GLY A 38 14.43 -4.99 -1.30
CA GLY A 38 15.45 -4.97 -0.25
C GLY A 38 14.98 -4.49 1.12
N SER A 39 13.68 -4.28 1.33
CA SER A 39 13.11 -3.82 2.61
C SER A 39 12.02 -4.76 3.12
N GLY A 40 12.18 -5.25 4.36
CA GLY A 40 11.16 -6.04 5.04
C GLY A 40 9.89 -5.24 5.33
N ASN A 41 9.99 -3.96 5.68
CA ASN A 41 8.81 -3.11 5.90
C ASN A 41 8.01 -2.89 4.61
N GLN A 42 8.67 -2.80 3.46
CA GLN A 42 7.97 -2.78 2.17
C GLN A 42 7.28 -4.11 1.89
N GLY A 43 7.94 -5.24 2.18
CA GLY A 43 7.33 -6.56 2.06
C GLY A 43 6.11 -6.72 2.97
N ILE A 44 6.19 -6.28 4.22
CA ILE A 44 5.06 -6.28 5.16
C ILE A 44 3.89 -5.46 4.60
N CYS A 45 4.15 -4.25 4.10
CA CYS A 45 3.11 -3.39 3.50
C CYS A 45 2.50 -3.97 2.23
N ALA A 46 3.29 -4.63 1.39
CA ALA A 46 2.79 -5.24 0.16
C ALA A 46 2.02 -6.53 0.41
N THR A 47 2.26 -7.24 1.53
CA THR A 47 1.71 -8.56 1.81
C THR A 47 0.55 -8.52 2.80
N ASN A 48 0.78 -8.00 4.02
CA ASN A 48 -0.15 -8.17 5.12
C ASN A 48 -1.54 -7.56 4.88
N PRO A 49 -1.68 -6.31 4.39
CA PRO A 49 -3.01 -5.75 4.17
C PRO A 49 -3.79 -6.52 3.11
N VAL A 50 -3.12 -7.06 2.09
CA VAL A 50 -3.74 -7.86 1.03
C VAL A 50 -4.21 -9.20 1.57
N ALA A 51 -3.36 -9.89 2.35
CA ALA A 51 -3.69 -11.17 2.95
C ALA A 51 -4.86 -11.05 3.95
N VAL A 52 -4.83 -10.00 4.80
CA VAL A 52 -5.92 -9.75 5.76
C VAL A 52 -7.22 -9.41 5.04
N PHE A 53 -7.16 -8.60 3.97
CA PHE A 53 -8.35 -8.27 3.17
C PHE A 53 -8.94 -9.53 2.52
N ALA A 54 -8.12 -10.35 1.88
CA ALA A 54 -8.57 -11.57 1.22
C ALA A 54 -9.21 -12.56 2.19
N ASP A 55 -8.63 -12.73 3.39
CA ASP A 55 -9.17 -13.59 4.46
C ASP A 55 -10.56 -13.11 4.92
N GLU A 56 -10.69 -11.81 5.20
CA GLU A 56 -11.94 -11.22 5.69
C GLU A 56 -13.04 -11.10 4.60
N ASN A 57 -12.63 -11.05 3.33
CA ASN A 57 -13.52 -10.95 2.17
C ASN A 57 -13.81 -12.32 1.53
N GLU A 58 -13.32 -13.41 2.15
CA GLU A 58 -13.51 -14.80 1.69
C GLU A 58 -13.05 -15.04 0.24
N ASN A 59 -11.98 -14.35 -0.19
CA ASN A 59 -11.39 -14.56 -1.50
C ASN A 59 -10.69 -15.93 -1.58
N THR A 60 -10.67 -16.51 -2.77
CA THR A 60 -9.98 -17.77 -3.03
C THR A 60 -8.45 -17.65 -2.93
N GLU A 61 -7.76 -18.78 -2.71
CA GLU A 61 -6.30 -18.83 -2.70
C GLU A 61 -5.69 -18.33 -4.03
N GLU A 62 -6.32 -18.65 -5.16
CA GLU A 62 -5.86 -18.18 -6.47
C GLU A 62 -5.98 -16.66 -6.60
N GLU A 63 -7.10 -16.07 -6.17
CA GLU A 63 -7.27 -14.62 -6.14
C GLU A 63 -6.24 -13.95 -5.24
N LEU A 64 -5.97 -14.50 -4.06
CA LEU A 64 -4.95 -14.01 -3.16
C LEU A 64 -3.56 -14.04 -3.80
N ILE A 65 -3.17 -15.15 -4.45
CA ILE A 65 -1.87 -15.25 -5.12
C ILE A 65 -1.74 -14.20 -6.22
N ARG A 66 -2.78 -14.01 -7.05
CA ARG A 66 -2.82 -12.98 -8.08
C ARG A 66 -2.72 -11.57 -7.50
N ALA A 67 -3.46 -11.30 -6.45
CA ALA A 67 -3.45 -10.02 -5.75
C ALA A 67 -2.08 -9.71 -5.14
N LEU A 68 -1.46 -10.67 -4.46
CA LEU A 68 -0.11 -10.53 -3.92
C LEU A 68 0.92 -10.28 -5.03
N THR A 69 0.81 -11.00 -6.14
CA THR A 69 1.67 -10.79 -7.31
C THR A 69 1.52 -9.37 -7.84
N LEU A 70 0.30 -8.89 -8.04
CA LEU A 70 0.01 -7.51 -8.45
C LEU A 70 0.60 -6.49 -7.46
N SER A 71 0.38 -6.67 -6.16
CA SER A 71 0.90 -5.78 -5.12
C SER A 71 2.44 -5.66 -5.18
N HIS A 72 3.12 -6.81 -5.20
CA HIS A 72 4.58 -6.84 -5.19
C HIS A 72 5.19 -6.29 -6.49
N LEU A 73 4.63 -6.63 -7.65
CA LEU A 73 5.12 -6.15 -8.94
C LEU A 73 4.89 -4.64 -9.10
N THR A 74 3.75 -4.12 -8.66
CA THR A 74 3.49 -2.67 -8.66
C THR A 74 4.51 -1.92 -7.78
N ALA A 75 4.78 -2.43 -6.57
CA ALA A 75 5.77 -1.83 -5.68
C ALA A 75 7.18 -1.85 -6.30
N ILE A 76 7.57 -2.96 -6.95
CA ILE A 76 8.85 -3.09 -7.64
C ILE A 76 8.93 -2.10 -8.81
N TYR A 77 7.88 -2.02 -9.63
CA TYR A 77 7.80 -1.14 -10.78
C TYR A 77 8.03 0.33 -10.39
N ILE A 78 7.30 0.81 -9.38
CA ILE A 78 7.47 2.18 -8.88
C ILE A 78 8.87 2.36 -8.29
N LYS A 79 9.37 1.38 -7.54
CA LYS A 79 10.69 1.46 -6.91
C LYS A 79 11.84 1.50 -7.91
N GLN A 80 11.70 0.87 -9.07
CA GLN A 80 12.68 0.95 -10.15
C GLN A 80 12.87 2.40 -10.65
N SER A 81 11.79 3.17 -10.72
CA SER A 81 11.82 4.58 -11.13
C SER A 81 12.41 5.49 -10.02
N LEU A 82 12.23 5.13 -8.74
CA LEU A 82 12.76 5.89 -7.60
C LEU A 82 14.27 5.71 -7.38
N GLY A 83 14.87 4.67 -7.97
CA GLY A 83 16.26 4.33 -7.71
C GLY A 83 16.51 3.70 -6.34
N LYS A 84 17.79 3.43 -6.01
CA LYS A 84 18.18 2.73 -4.77
C LYS A 84 18.00 3.60 -3.52
N LEU A 85 18.28 4.88 -3.61
CA LEU A 85 18.15 5.86 -2.54
C LEU A 85 17.12 6.91 -2.95
N SER A 86 16.04 6.99 -2.21
CA SER A 86 14.97 7.95 -2.44
C SER A 86 14.52 8.54 -1.11
N ALA A 87 14.23 9.84 -1.10
CA ALA A 87 13.61 10.50 0.05
C ALA A 87 12.16 10.01 0.29
N LEU A 88 11.49 9.49 -0.73
CA LEU A 88 10.13 8.97 -0.59
C LEU A 88 10.12 7.69 0.25
N CYS A 89 9.16 7.60 1.16
CA CYS A 89 9.01 6.45 2.06
C CYS A 89 8.67 5.17 1.27
N GLY A 90 9.49 4.12 1.40
CA GLY A 90 9.25 2.84 0.74
C GLY A 90 7.96 2.15 1.16
N CYS A 91 7.48 2.39 2.40
CA CYS A 91 6.18 1.88 2.86
C CYS A 91 5.02 2.49 2.07
N VAL A 92 5.14 3.77 1.65
CA VAL A 92 4.16 4.44 0.78
C VAL A 92 4.08 3.74 -0.56
N VAL A 93 5.23 3.49 -1.19
CA VAL A 93 5.31 2.78 -2.48
C VAL A 93 4.66 1.39 -2.39
N ALA A 94 4.99 0.64 -1.34
CA ALA A 94 4.41 -0.68 -1.12
C ALA A 94 2.89 -0.61 -0.85
N SER A 95 2.42 0.46 -0.20
CA SER A 95 0.98 0.67 0.04
C SER A 95 0.21 0.99 -1.25
N ILE A 96 0.85 1.60 -2.25
CA ILE A 96 0.25 1.75 -3.59
C ILE A 96 -0.01 0.37 -4.19
N GLY A 97 0.97 -0.55 -4.09
CA GLY A 97 0.81 -1.93 -4.53
C GLY A 97 -0.35 -2.65 -3.83
N SER A 98 -0.44 -2.53 -2.51
CA SER A 98 -1.55 -3.15 -1.77
C SER A 98 -2.91 -2.52 -2.10
N SER A 99 -2.99 -1.22 -2.41
CA SER A 99 -4.23 -0.60 -2.89
C SER A 99 -4.69 -1.19 -4.23
N CYS A 100 -3.76 -1.41 -5.17
CA CYS A 100 -4.05 -2.10 -6.43
C CYS A 100 -4.59 -3.51 -6.21
N ALA A 101 -3.95 -4.27 -5.32
CA ALA A 101 -4.34 -5.63 -4.99
C ALA A 101 -5.73 -5.70 -4.32
N ILE A 102 -6.02 -4.80 -3.39
CA ILE A 102 -7.32 -4.72 -2.73
C ILE A 102 -8.41 -4.35 -3.74
N THR A 103 -8.13 -3.41 -4.66
CA THR A 103 -9.04 -3.07 -5.76
C THR A 103 -9.34 -4.29 -6.62
N TYR A 104 -8.32 -5.08 -6.96
CA TYR A 104 -8.47 -6.33 -7.69
C TYR A 104 -9.33 -7.36 -6.93
N LEU A 105 -9.07 -7.56 -5.63
CA LEU A 105 -9.85 -8.49 -4.79
C LEU A 105 -11.33 -8.11 -4.65
N MET A 106 -11.65 -6.83 -4.79
CA MET A 106 -13.03 -6.34 -4.88
C MET A 106 -13.67 -6.49 -6.27
N GLY A 107 -12.96 -7.09 -7.23
CA GLY A 107 -13.44 -7.25 -8.61
C GLY A 107 -13.23 -6.02 -9.50
N GLY A 108 -12.34 -5.11 -9.11
CA GLY A 108 -11.97 -3.94 -9.91
C GLY A 108 -11.21 -4.32 -11.17
N ASP A 109 -11.53 -3.66 -12.28
CA ASP A 109 -10.84 -3.76 -13.56
C ASP A 109 -9.55 -2.91 -13.58
N TYR A 110 -8.82 -2.97 -14.69
CA TYR A 110 -7.59 -2.21 -14.89
C TYR A 110 -7.79 -0.70 -14.65
N GLN A 111 -8.91 -0.14 -15.11
CA GLN A 111 -9.18 1.29 -14.95
C GLN A 111 -9.35 1.68 -13.49
N ARG A 112 -10.06 0.86 -12.70
CA ARG A 112 -10.21 1.07 -11.25
C ARG A 112 -8.88 0.94 -10.51
N ILE A 113 -8.04 0.01 -10.92
CA ILE A 113 -6.68 -0.12 -10.38
C ILE A 113 -5.87 1.16 -10.67
N CYS A 114 -5.91 1.70 -11.90
CA CYS A 114 -5.26 2.98 -12.22
C CYS A 114 -5.81 4.14 -11.36
N HIS A 115 -7.12 4.19 -11.12
CA HIS A 115 -7.73 5.19 -10.25
C HIS A 115 -7.24 5.07 -8.81
N SER A 116 -7.08 3.84 -8.29
CA SER A 116 -6.54 3.65 -6.94
C SER A 116 -5.10 4.14 -6.82
N VAL A 117 -4.26 3.94 -7.86
CA VAL A 117 -2.89 4.48 -7.91
C VAL A 117 -2.92 6.01 -7.86
N LYS A 118 -3.77 6.67 -8.65
CA LYS A 118 -3.90 8.14 -8.65
C LYS A 118 -4.31 8.66 -7.27
N ASN A 119 -5.30 8.04 -6.63
CA ASN A 119 -5.73 8.38 -5.28
C ASN A 119 -4.60 8.23 -4.25
N MET A 120 -3.84 7.14 -4.34
CA MET A 120 -2.69 6.89 -3.46
C MET A 120 -1.60 7.94 -3.63
N ILE A 121 -1.22 8.25 -4.87
CA ILE A 121 -0.20 9.25 -5.17
C ILE A 121 -0.64 10.61 -4.64
N ALA A 122 -1.85 11.06 -4.95
CA ALA A 122 -2.35 12.36 -4.51
C ALA A 122 -2.38 12.50 -2.97
N ASN A 123 -2.68 11.41 -2.25
CA ASN A 123 -2.83 11.45 -0.79
C ASN A 123 -1.48 11.36 -0.07
N LEU A 124 -0.54 10.54 -0.55
CA LEU A 124 0.68 10.19 0.18
C LEU A 124 1.96 10.85 -0.37
N THR A 125 1.87 11.66 -1.42
CA THR A 125 2.99 12.46 -1.90
C THR A 125 3.53 13.36 -0.80
N GLY A 126 4.85 13.35 -0.61
CA GLY A 126 5.51 14.13 0.44
C GLY A 126 5.79 13.35 1.74
N MET A 127 5.39 12.09 1.86
CA MET A 127 5.81 11.28 3.00
C MET A 127 7.27 10.86 2.86
N ILE A 128 8.15 11.56 3.56
CA ILE A 128 9.60 11.41 3.47
C ILE A 128 10.09 10.28 4.39
N CYS A 129 11.10 9.54 3.92
CA CYS A 129 11.80 8.52 4.70
C CYS A 129 13.04 9.13 5.36
N ASP A 130 13.18 8.91 6.65
CA ASP A 130 14.30 9.34 7.49
C ASP A 130 15.03 8.14 8.14
N GLY A 131 14.95 6.97 7.50
CA GLY A 131 15.56 5.71 7.96
C GLY A 131 14.57 4.76 8.63
N ALA A 132 14.96 3.47 8.69
CA ALA A 132 14.16 2.42 9.32
C ALA A 132 14.23 2.52 10.85
N LYS A 133 13.05 2.58 11.50
CA LYS A 133 12.94 2.75 12.96
C LYS A 133 11.55 2.30 13.45
N PRO A 134 11.36 2.11 14.76
CA PRO A 134 10.08 1.65 15.30
C PRO A 134 8.88 2.50 14.88
N SER A 135 9.03 3.83 14.79
CA SER A 135 7.97 4.71 14.31
C SER A 135 7.53 4.50 12.85
N CYS A 136 8.20 3.60 12.09
CA CYS A 136 7.72 3.20 10.77
C CYS A 136 6.33 2.54 10.83
N SER A 137 5.96 1.92 11.96
CA SER A 137 4.62 1.38 12.16
C SER A 137 3.52 2.43 12.00
N LEU A 138 3.77 3.70 12.40
CA LEU A 138 2.83 4.81 12.20
C LEU A 138 2.68 5.18 10.72
N LYS A 139 3.79 5.21 9.96
CA LYS A 139 3.74 5.44 8.51
C LYS A 139 3.01 4.31 7.78
N ILE A 140 3.16 3.07 8.27
CA ILE A 140 2.43 1.91 7.77
C ILE A 140 0.93 2.05 8.05
N CYS A 141 0.53 2.49 9.25
CA CYS A 141 -0.88 2.77 9.54
C CYS A 141 -1.47 3.75 8.53
N SER A 142 -0.77 4.85 8.25
CA SER A 142 -1.20 5.85 7.25
C SER A 142 -1.30 5.23 5.85
N GLY A 143 -0.27 4.50 5.42
CA GLY A 143 -0.24 3.86 4.11
C GLY A 143 -1.36 2.84 3.91
N VAL A 144 -1.58 1.95 4.88
CA VAL A 144 -2.63 0.91 4.82
C VAL A 144 -4.03 1.52 4.88
N SER A 145 -4.23 2.54 5.72
CA SER A 145 -5.51 3.27 5.80
C SER A 145 -5.84 3.91 4.45
N THR A 146 -4.87 4.59 3.84
CA THR A 146 -5.02 5.24 2.54
C THR A 146 -5.21 4.21 1.43
N ALA A 147 -4.53 3.05 1.51
CA ALA A 147 -4.68 1.99 0.51
C ALA A 147 -6.10 1.47 0.41
N LEU A 148 -6.74 1.17 1.55
CA LEU A 148 -8.14 0.73 1.55
C LEU A 148 -9.08 1.85 1.11
N LEU A 149 -8.89 3.08 1.61
CA LEU A 149 -9.71 4.22 1.21
C LEU A 149 -9.62 4.48 -0.31
N SER A 150 -8.41 4.47 -0.87
CA SER A 150 -8.19 4.68 -2.30
C SER A 150 -8.83 3.59 -3.15
N ALA A 151 -8.76 2.33 -2.70
CA ALA A 151 -9.41 1.22 -3.35
C ALA A 151 -10.94 1.36 -3.33
N LEU A 152 -11.54 1.67 -2.18
CA LEU A 152 -12.99 1.89 -2.06
C LEU A 152 -13.47 3.04 -2.94
N LEU A 153 -12.80 4.19 -2.92
CA LEU A 153 -13.14 5.33 -3.78
C LEU A 153 -13.06 4.97 -5.26
N SER A 154 -12.03 4.22 -5.66
CA SER A 154 -11.88 3.80 -7.05
C SER A 154 -13.01 2.87 -7.49
N MET A 155 -13.48 1.96 -6.61
CA MET A 155 -14.63 1.09 -6.89
C MET A 155 -15.93 1.87 -7.07
N GLU A 156 -16.07 3.02 -6.41
CA GLU A 156 -17.17 3.95 -6.60
C GLU A 156 -16.99 4.89 -7.81
N GLY A 157 -15.91 4.75 -8.58
CA GLY A 157 -15.59 5.63 -9.70
C GLY A 157 -15.08 7.01 -9.28
N LYS A 158 -14.69 7.17 -8.01
CA LYS A 158 -14.14 8.43 -7.47
C LYS A 158 -12.62 8.37 -7.48
N TYR A 159 -12.01 9.35 -8.14
CA TYR A 159 -10.54 9.44 -8.25
C TYR A 159 -10.09 10.88 -8.46
N VAL A 160 -8.84 11.14 -8.11
CA VAL A 160 -8.21 12.45 -8.32
C VAL A 160 -7.91 12.64 -9.80
N SER A 161 -8.36 13.74 -10.34
CA SER A 161 -8.28 14.04 -11.78
C SER A 161 -6.93 14.65 -12.18
N GLU A 162 -6.66 14.68 -13.48
CA GLU A 162 -5.43 15.22 -14.09
C GLU A 162 -5.25 16.74 -13.92
N VAL A 163 -6.24 17.43 -13.38
CA VAL A 163 -6.13 18.88 -13.10
C VAL A 163 -5.60 19.17 -11.69
N GLU A 164 -5.24 18.12 -10.93
CA GLU A 164 -4.85 18.24 -9.53
C GLU A 164 -3.39 17.83 -9.30
N GLY A 165 -2.55 18.81 -8.96
CA GLY A 165 -1.17 18.59 -8.53
C GLY A 165 -0.32 17.86 -9.55
N ILE A 166 0.24 16.70 -9.15
CA ILE A 166 1.12 15.88 -9.99
C ILE A 166 0.39 14.76 -10.74
N ILE A 167 -0.94 14.72 -10.64
CA ILE A 167 -1.74 13.68 -11.30
C ILE A 167 -1.85 13.97 -12.80
N ASP A 168 -1.76 12.90 -13.60
CA ASP A 168 -1.91 12.93 -15.07
C ASP A 168 -3.04 11.97 -15.48
N SER A 169 -3.55 12.11 -16.70
CA SER A 169 -4.50 11.14 -17.28
C SER A 169 -3.89 9.74 -17.39
N ASP A 170 -2.59 9.65 -17.64
CA ASP A 170 -1.79 8.44 -17.75
C ASP A 170 -1.20 8.06 -16.37
N VAL A 171 -1.45 6.82 -15.93
CA VAL A 171 -0.96 6.33 -14.62
C VAL A 171 0.57 6.22 -14.56
N ASP A 172 1.23 5.88 -15.66
CA ASP A 172 2.68 5.80 -15.71
C ASP A 172 3.33 7.17 -15.57
N LYS A 173 2.71 8.21 -16.14
CA LYS A 173 3.13 9.60 -15.92
C LYS A 173 2.89 10.04 -14.46
N CYS A 174 1.80 9.63 -13.83
CA CYS A 174 1.60 9.89 -12.40
C CYS A 174 2.74 9.29 -11.56
N ILE A 175 3.12 8.05 -11.85
CA ILE A 175 4.24 7.37 -11.18
C ILE A 175 5.56 8.10 -11.47
N HIS A 176 5.79 8.50 -12.72
CA HIS A 176 6.98 9.28 -13.09
C HIS A 176 7.01 10.63 -12.35
N ASN A 177 5.92 11.36 -12.30
CA ASN A 177 5.81 12.63 -11.58
C ASN A 177 6.13 12.44 -10.09
N LEU A 178 5.54 11.39 -9.44
CA LEU A 178 5.83 11.05 -8.05
C LEU A 178 7.32 10.79 -7.81
N THR A 179 8.00 10.15 -8.75
CA THR A 179 9.41 9.75 -8.61
C THR A 179 10.40 10.83 -9.00
N SER A 180 9.92 11.92 -9.59
CA SER A 180 10.72 13.07 -10.06
C SER A 180 10.72 14.25 -9.07
N ILE A 181 9.97 14.18 -7.97
CA ILE A 181 9.98 15.15 -6.88
C ILE A 181 11.20 14.88 -5.99
#